data_1d8a18c49547c87e0a1759eebbf4eeb0
#
_entry.id   1d8a18c49547c87e0a1759eebbf4eeb0
#
_cell.length_a   1.000
_cell.length_b   1.000
_cell.length_c   1.000
_cell.angle_alpha   90.00
_cell.angle_beta   90.00
_cell.angle_gamma   90.00
#
_symmetry.space_group_name_H-M   'P 1'
#
loop_
_entity.id
_entity.type
_entity.pdbx_description
1 polymer ?
#
loop_
_entity_poly.entity_id
_entity_poly.type
_entity_poly.pdbx_seq_one_letter_code
_entity_poly.pdbx_strand_id
1 'polypeptide(L)'
;MTKCYDVVFLHPLTSFRKHQVDIPYSITHYPLLPMGIFSLASLLKDKGYDVKIINLGLEQSLTQSLDIENFVKSINSKIYAIDLHWFFHSEGGIQLAEMCKKYHPNSIVILGGFTATWFYEEILSKHNYVDAIALGEAEQSIVRLVNAYLKNQDLSEVPGIAYRENNLIKTTMSSPPPTLDDLNFIELSLLQNWKNYLKIGLEGYNDNNIPLFWVTIARGCIYNCIYCGGCYNSYKLITNRQQPIFRAPQKVVEDILRLQEIGIKRICLSHDPEIAGEKYWSKILQELKKNQIDIEAYWESSQLPSREFLRKMKRLFNEVEVAIYPLSPNEDVRTTAGKKFSNDQFFRTLKICEDLNVASNLYFTVGLPGETISFYEYFKKMIDKLSMYRFCFISPLSIYTVDPSSMMAINPEKYNVKLYLKTFEDYKKMCSSPHIINRIGHETDKLSKEQILELTNKANKYLLMKFYYHGSTYS
;
A
#
# COMPACT_ATOMS: atom_id res chain seq x y z
N MET A 1 -19.56 31.11 7.15
CA MET A 1 -19.38 29.95 8.00
C MET A 1 -18.65 28.87 7.17
N THR A 2 -17.54 28.33 7.66
CA THR A 2 -16.88 27.20 7.02
C THR A 2 -17.82 25.99 7.02
N LYS A 3 -17.88 25.28 5.89
CA LYS A 3 -18.72 24.08 5.74
C LYS A 3 -18.34 23.05 6.79
N CYS A 4 -19.33 22.46 7.48
CA CYS A 4 -19.13 21.36 8.41
C CYS A 4 -19.54 20.06 7.71
N TYR A 5 -18.62 19.10 7.61
CA TYR A 5 -18.87 17.78 7.05
C TYR A 5 -19.42 16.82 8.12
N ASP A 6 -20.18 15.80 7.71
CA ASP A 6 -20.52 14.71 8.62
C ASP A 6 -19.30 13.83 8.88
N VAL A 7 -18.55 13.49 7.82
CA VAL A 7 -17.32 12.68 7.91
C VAL A 7 -16.22 13.22 6.98
N VAL A 8 -15.04 13.42 7.54
CA VAL A 8 -13.83 13.67 6.75
C VAL A 8 -12.87 12.50 6.90
N PHE A 9 -12.55 11.85 5.79
CA PHE A 9 -11.48 10.87 5.72
C PHE A 9 -10.15 11.59 5.54
N LEU A 10 -9.17 11.26 6.38
CA LEU A 10 -7.84 11.85 6.38
C LEU A 10 -6.78 10.77 6.12
N HIS A 11 -5.99 10.95 5.07
CA HIS A 11 -4.79 10.14 4.85
C HIS A 11 -3.57 10.92 5.37
N PRO A 12 -2.86 10.39 6.40
CA PRO A 12 -1.79 11.11 7.07
C PRO A 12 -0.47 11.08 6.29
N LEU A 13 0.44 11.97 6.66
CA LEU A 13 1.86 11.82 6.34
C LEU A 13 2.50 10.75 7.23
N THR A 14 3.71 10.34 6.90
CA THR A 14 4.51 9.43 7.74
C THR A 14 4.80 10.06 9.12
N SER A 15 5.13 11.35 9.13
CA SER A 15 5.33 12.17 10.33
C SER A 15 5.18 13.64 9.96
N PHE A 16 4.67 14.47 10.89
CA PHE A 16 4.59 15.92 10.73
C PHE A 16 5.84 16.68 11.25
N ARG A 17 6.79 15.96 11.85
CA ARG A 17 8.04 16.57 12.28
C ARG A 17 8.92 16.83 11.06
N LYS A 18 9.40 18.08 10.91
CA LYS A 18 10.44 18.43 9.94
C LYS A 18 11.76 17.83 10.42
N HIS A 19 12.05 16.60 10.03
CA HIS A 19 13.40 16.06 10.18
C HIS A 19 14.18 16.36 8.91
N GLN A 20 15.37 16.97 9.06
CA GLN A 20 16.41 16.82 8.04
C GLN A 20 16.81 15.34 8.09
N VAL A 21 16.29 14.57 7.19
CA VAL A 21 16.58 13.14 7.12
C VAL A 21 17.35 12.90 5.84
N ASP A 22 18.48 12.21 5.95
CA ASP A 22 19.19 11.59 4.83
C ASP A 22 18.39 10.40 4.24
N ILE A 23 17.06 10.51 4.20
CA ILE A 23 16.17 9.47 3.68
C ILE A 23 15.70 9.90 2.30
N PRO A 24 15.78 9.01 1.30
CA PRO A 24 15.24 9.29 -0.01
C PRO A 24 13.79 9.78 0.09
N TYR A 25 13.48 10.85 -0.61
CA TYR A 25 12.22 11.60 -0.63
C TYR A 25 10.96 10.72 -0.75
N SER A 26 11.09 9.54 -1.37
CA SER A 26 10.01 8.60 -1.64
C SER A 26 9.30 7.99 -0.42
N ILE A 27 9.94 8.00 0.77
CA ILE A 27 9.37 7.34 1.96
C ILE A 27 8.64 8.33 2.89
N THR A 28 9.00 9.61 2.86
CA THR A 28 8.40 10.63 3.73
C THR A 28 7.08 11.20 3.21
N HIS A 29 6.85 11.10 1.89
CA HIS A 29 5.71 11.67 1.19
C HIS A 29 5.10 10.63 0.27
N TYR A 30 4.47 9.60 0.84
CA TYR A 30 3.77 8.59 0.05
C TYR A 30 2.30 8.99 -0.10
N PRO A 31 1.90 9.65 -1.22
CA PRO A 31 0.56 10.18 -1.38
C PRO A 31 -0.46 9.12 -1.79
N LEU A 32 -0.08 7.85 -1.82
CA LEU A 32 -0.94 6.75 -2.23
C LEU A 32 -2.09 6.56 -1.25
N LEU A 33 -3.31 6.67 -1.75
CA LEU A 33 -4.52 6.38 -0.98
C LEU A 33 -4.88 4.89 -1.07
N PRO A 34 -5.13 4.22 0.07
CA PRO A 34 -5.78 2.92 0.04
C PRO A 34 -7.15 3.01 -0.63
N MET A 35 -7.42 2.15 -1.61
CA MET A 35 -8.68 2.15 -2.35
C MET A 35 -9.91 1.96 -1.45
N GLY A 36 -9.75 1.31 -0.30
CA GLY A 36 -10.79 1.14 0.70
C GLY A 36 -11.40 2.46 1.22
N ILE A 37 -10.62 3.55 1.24
CA ILE A 37 -11.15 4.87 1.66
C ILE A 37 -12.24 5.35 0.70
N PHE A 38 -12.05 5.16 -0.63
CA PHE A 38 -13.06 5.55 -1.62
C PHE A 38 -14.33 4.73 -1.48
N SER A 39 -14.24 3.41 -1.23
CA SER A 39 -15.42 2.58 -1.01
C SER A 39 -16.21 3.01 0.22
N LEU A 40 -15.54 3.28 1.34
CA LEU A 40 -16.18 3.71 2.58
C LEU A 40 -16.82 5.10 2.43
N ALA A 41 -16.11 6.04 1.82
CA ALA A 41 -16.61 7.38 1.59
C ALA A 41 -17.81 7.39 0.63
N SER A 42 -17.77 6.58 -0.44
CA SER A 42 -18.89 6.42 -1.38
C SER A 42 -20.12 5.82 -0.71
N LEU A 43 -19.94 4.77 0.13
CA LEU A 43 -21.05 4.18 0.88
C LEU A 43 -21.75 5.21 1.79
N LEU A 44 -20.98 6.07 2.45
CA LEU A 44 -21.56 7.14 3.28
C LEU A 44 -22.27 8.19 2.43
N LYS A 45 -21.66 8.64 1.32
CA LYS A 45 -22.27 9.56 0.36
C LYS A 45 -23.61 9.03 -0.15
N ASP A 46 -23.67 7.75 -0.51
CA ASP A 46 -24.89 7.10 -1.02
C ASP A 46 -26.00 7.00 0.05
N LYS A 47 -25.64 7.09 1.35
CA LYS A 47 -26.56 7.20 2.48
C LYS A 47 -26.93 8.64 2.83
N GLY A 48 -26.47 9.61 2.05
CA GLY A 48 -26.83 11.03 2.22
C GLY A 48 -25.95 11.82 3.19
N TYR A 49 -24.82 11.25 3.65
CA TYR A 49 -23.86 12.00 4.47
C TYR A 49 -23.02 12.95 3.63
N ASP A 50 -22.67 14.09 4.21
CA ASP A 50 -21.71 15.03 3.63
C ASP A 50 -20.28 14.55 3.93
N VAL A 51 -19.59 14.03 2.90
CA VAL A 51 -18.30 13.33 3.04
C VAL A 51 -17.22 14.00 2.22
N LYS A 52 -16.00 14.01 2.75
CA LYS A 52 -14.78 14.49 2.08
C LYS A 52 -13.62 13.54 2.32
N ILE A 53 -12.76 13.40 1.33
CA ILE A 53 -11.45 12.73 1.47
C ILE A 53 -10.36 13.78 1.33
N ILE A 54 -9.38 13.79 2.23
CA ILE A 54 -8.21 14.67 2.21
C ILE A 54 -6.96 13.81 2.33
N ASN A 55 -6.08 13.93 1.34
CA ASN A 55 -4.75 13.33 1.38
C ASN A 55 -3.73 14.42 1.72
N LEU A 56 -3.15 14.37 2.92
CA LEU A 56 -2.22 15.39 3.38
C LEU A 56 -0.91 15.41 2.57
N GLY A 57 -0.47 14.26 2.05
CA GLY A 57 0.69 14.21 1.14
C GLY A 57 0.43 14.95 -0.16
N LEU A 58 -0.78 14.82 -0.72
CA LEU A 58 -1.20 15.56 -1.90
C LEU A 58 -1.33 17.06 -1.61
N GLU A 59 -1.99 17.43 -0.53
CA GLU A 59 -2.12 18.85 -0.13
C GLU A 59 -0.73 19.50 0.07
N GLN A 60 0.21 18.77 0.67
CA GLN A 60 1.57 19.25 0.85
C GLN A 60 2.33 19.38 -0.48
N SER A 61 2.12 18.49 -1.44
CA SER A 61 2.75 18.60 -2.76
C SER A 61 2.19 19.76 -3.60
N LEU A 62 0.94 20.15 -3.36
CA LEU A 62 0.33 21.33 -4.00
C LEU A 62 0.77 22.64 -3.37
N THR A 63 1.19 22.60 -2.08
CA THR A 63 1.54 23.79 -1.30
C THR A 63 2.85 23.53 -0.56
N GLN A 64 3.99 23.96 -1.11
CA GLN A 64 5.35 23.67 -0.61
C GLN A 64 5.59 24.00 0.87
N SER A 65 4.75 24.83 1.48
CA SER A 65 4.86 25.24 2.89
C SER A 65 3.52 25.09 3.63
N LEU A 66 2.82 23.96 3.42
CA LEU A 66 1.56 23.70 4.10
C LEU A 66 1.76 23.69 5.62
N ASP A 67 1.12 24.63 6.31
CA ASP A 67 0.98 24.59 7.76
C ASP A 67 -0.11 23.59 8.12
N ILE A 68 0.32 22.37 8.42
CA ILE A 68 -0.60 21.24 8.71
C ILE A 68 -1.49 21.54 9.91
N GLU A 69 -0.98 22.22 10.94
CA GLU A 69 -1.75 22.51 12.16
C GLU A 69 -2.89 23.50 11.86
N ASN A 70 -2.61 24.58 11.16
CA ASN A 70 -3.63 25.52 10.71
C ASN A 70 -4.57 24.90 9.68
N PHE A 71 -4.06 24.01 8.84
CA PHE A 71 -4.89 23.29 7.87
C PHE A 71 -5.90 22.39 8.59
N VAL A 72 -5.49 21.55 9.55
CA VAL A 72 -6.40 20.69 10.33
C VAL A 72 -7.40 21.53 11.11
N LYS A 73 -6.97 22.64 11.73
CA LYS A 73 -7.85 23.58 12.42
C LYS A 73 -8.94 24.19 11.52
N SER A 74 -8.66 24.32 10.23
CA SER A 74 -9.64 24.87 9.25
C SER A 74 -10.69 23.85 8.78
N ILE A 75 -10.42 22.56 8.95
CA ILE A 75 -11.32 21.48 8.54
C ILE A 75 -12.38 21.28 9.63
N ASN A 76 -13.65 21.50 9.33
CA ASN A 76 -14.73 21.29 10.29
C ASN A 76 -15.50 20.01 9.95
N SER A 77 -15.50 19.03 10.85
CA SER A 77 -16.19 17.75 10.70
C SER A 77 -16.74 17.24 12.03
N LYS A 78 -17.87 16.54 11.99
CA LYS A 78 -18.39 15.82 13.15
C LYS A 78 -17.55 14.59 13.48
N ILE A 79 -17.07 13.90 12.43
CA ILE A 79 -16.25 12.68 12.54
C ILE A 79 -15.01 12.82 11.64
N TYR A 80 -13.85 12.56 12.19
CA TYR A 80 -12.60 12.38 11.46
C TYR A 80 -12.28 10.89 11.39
N ALA A 81 -12.25 10.32 10.19
CA ALA A 81 -11.86 8.94 9.91
C ALA A 81 -10.42 8.95 9.36
N ILE A 82 -9.46 8.54 10.17
CA ILE A 82 -8.05 8.59 9.83
C ILE A 82 -7.59 7.22 9.36
N ASP A 83 -6.98 7.18 8.18
CA ASP A 83 -6.38 5.99 7.63
C ASP A 83 -5.07 5.65 8.34
N LEU A 84 -5.00 4.45 8.88
CA LEU A 84 -3.80 3.85 9.42
C LEU A 84 -3.63 2.43 8.85
N HIS A 85 -3.57 2.37 7.51
CA HIS A 85 -3.44 1.12 6.79
C HIS A 85 -2.01 0.58 6.88
N TRP A 86 -1.02 1.40 6.54
CA TRP A 86 0.39 1.04 6.60
C TRP A 86 1.06 1.53 7.88
N PHE A 87 1.92 0.70 8.46
CA PHE A 87 2.67 1.03 9.67
C PHE A 87 3.60 2.26 9.51
N PHE A 88 3.98 2.61 8.29
CA PHE A 88 4.73 3.84 8.00
C PHE A 88 3.97 5.12 8.37
N HIS A 89 2.66 5.06 8.55
CA HIS A 89 1.82 6.19 8.96
C HIS A 89 1.53 6.19 10.48
N SER A 90 2.16 5.31 11.27
CA SER A 90 1.87 5.17 12.71
C SER A 90 2.06 6.47 13.48
N GLU A 91 3.15 7.19 13.27
CA GLU A 91 3.38 8.49 13.94
C GLU A 91 2.43 9.56 13.40
N GLY A 92 2.37 9.74 12.08
CA GLY A 92 1.53 10.78 11.47
C GLY A 92 0.04 10.59 11.73
N GLY A 93 -0.45 9.34 11.71
CA GLY A 93 -1.84 9.03 12.01
C GLY A 93 -2.24 9.41 13.44
N ILE A 94 -1.37 9.13 14.40
CA ILE A 94 -1.58 9.48 15.82
C ILE A 94 -1.47 10.99 16.05
N GLN A 95 -0.46 11.65 15.47
CA GLN A 95 -0.34 13.11 15.55
C GLN A 95 -1.56 13.81 14.95
N LEU A 96 -2.10 13.27 13.85
CA LEU A 96 -3.30 13.82 13.22
C LEU A 96 -4.55 13.63 14.10
N ALA A 97 -4.69 12.46 14.73
CA ALA A 97 -5.76 12.20 15.68
C ALA A 97 -5.72 13.17 16.88
N GLU A 98 -4.53 13.40 17.43
CA GLU A 98 -4.31 14.37 18.50
C GLU A 98 -4.67 15.79 18.08
N MET A 99 -4.22 16.23 16.90
CA MET A 99 -4.58 17.55 16.34
C MET A 99 -6.07 17.70 16.12
N CYS A 100 -6.76 16.68 15.60
CA CYS A 100 -8.22 16.71 15.44
C CYS A 100 -8.93 16.94 16.78
N LYS A 101 -8.54 16.22 17.84
CA LYS A 101 -9.13 16.42 19.17
C LYS A 101 -8.76 17.76 19.80
N LYS A 102 -7.51 18.24 19.60
CA LYS A 102 -7.04 19.53 20.12
C LYS A 102 -7.89 20.68 19.57
N TYR A 103 -8.17 20.70 18.26
CA TYR A 103 -8.87 21.82 17.62
C TYR A 103 -10.37 21.60 17.51
N HIS A 104 -10.85 20.36 17.55
CA HIS A 104 -12.26 19.98 17.44
C HIS A 104 -12.60 18.97 18.56
N PRO A 105 -12.61 19.40 19.84
CA PRO A 105 -12.71 18.49 20.99
C PRO A 105 -14.02 17.69 21.03
N ASN A 106 -15.09 18.21 20.43
CA ASN A 106 -16.39 17.54 20.37
C ASN A 106 -16.54 16.60 19.18
N SER A 107 -15.54 16.54 18.27
CA SER A 107 -15.59 15.64 17.14
C SER A 107 -15.13 14.24 17.55
N ILE A 108 -15.63 13.24 16.84
CA ILE A 108 -15.25 11.86 16.99
C ILE A 108 -14.02 11.56 16.09
N VAL A 109 -13.06 10.83 16.61
CA VAL A 109 -11.88 10.37 15.86
C VAL A 109 -11.89 8.85 15.77
N ILE A 110 -11.96 8.34 14.54
CA ILE A 110 -11.97 6.92 14.23
C ILE A 110 -10.69 6.60 13.44
N LEU A 111 -9.99 5.54 13.82
CA LEU A 111 -8.93 4.97 13.00
C LEU A 111 -9.42 3.73 12.26
N GLY A 112 -8.78 3.40 11.14
CA GLY A 112 -9.04 2.17 10.39
C GLY A 112 -7.85 1.75 9.55
N GLY A 113 -7.90 0.53 9.01
CA GLY A 113 -6.84 -0.07 8.21
C GLY A 113 -6.06 -1.16 8.95
N PHE A 114 -5.11 -1.80 8.27
CA PHE A 114 -4.43 -3.00 8.78
C PHE A 114 -3.64 -2.75 10.06
N THR A 115 -2.86 -1.68 10.10
CA THR A 115 -2.05 -1.33 11.28
C THR A 115 -2.93 -0.97 12.47
N ALA A 116 -3.99 -0.18 12.25
CA ALA A 116 -4.95 0.13 13.30
C ALA A 116 -5.64 -1.13 13.83
N THR A 117 -6.04 -2.03 12.94
CA THR A 117 -6.66 -3.31 13.31
C THR A 117 -5.71 -4.20 14.10
N TRP A 118 -4.44 -4.29 13.69
CA TRP A 118 -3.45 -5.14 14.35
C TRP A 118 -3.12 -4.69 15.77
N PHE A 119 -3.07 -3.38 15.99
CA PHE A 119 -2.67 -2.77 17.26
C PHE A 119 -3.81 -2.08 18.00
N TYR A 120 -5.07 -2.45 17.77
CA TYR A 120 -6.23 -1.74 18.31
C TYR A 120 -6.22 -1.60 19.85
N GLU A 121 -5.80 -2.64 20.57
CA GLU A 121 -5.74 -2.62 22.03
C GLU A 121 -4.71 -1.61 22.52
N GLU A 122 -3.50 -1.64 21.94
CA GLU A 122 -2.43 -0.75 22.33
C GLU A 122 -2.77 0.71 21.99
N ILE A 123 -3.32 0.96 20.80
CA ILE A 123 -3.73 2.30 20.38
C ILE A 123 -4.80 2.84 21.31
N LEU A 124 -5.88 2.11 21.57
CA LEU A 124 -6.95 2.58 22.43
C LEU A 124 -6.52 2.71 23.88
N SER A 125 -5.60 1.89 24.39
CA SER A 125 -5.12 1.99 25.77
C SER A 125 -4.23 3.21 26.01
N LYS A 126 -3.45 3.66 25.00
CA LYS A 126 -2.44 4.70 25.16
C LYS A 126 -2.86 6.07 24.59
N HIS A 127 -3.80 6.09 23.66
CA HIS A 127 -4.20 7.31 22.92
C HIS A 127 -5.69 7.62 23.14
N ASN A 128 -5.98 8.37 24.20
CA ASN A 128 -7.36 8.69 24.63
C ASN A 128 -8.13 9.58 23.64
N TYR A 129 -7.44 10.21 22.71
CA TYR A 129 -8.02 11.03 21.64
C TYR A 129 -8.51 10.20 20.43
N VAL A 130 -8.31 8.89 20.42
CA VAL A 130 -8.94 7.97 19.48
C VAL A 130 -10.18 7.37 20.12
N ASP A 131 -11.36 7.58 19.55
CA ASP A 131 -12.64 7.15 20.13
C ASP A 131 -12.96 5.69 19.78
N ALA A 132 -12.69 5.29 18.53
CA ALA A 132 -12.91 3.92 18.06
C ALA A 132 -11.95 3.53 16.94
N ILE A 133 -11.84 2.21 16.70
CA ILE A 133 -11.12 1.65 15.57
C ILE A 133 -12.07 0.76 14.77
N ALA A 134 -12.17 1.00 13.46
CA ALA A 134 -12.84 0.11 12.54
C ALA A 134 -11.91 -1.06 12.20
N LEU A 135 -12.33 -2.29 12.52
CA LEU A 135 -11.52 -3.50 12.39
C LEU A 135 -11.70 -4.16 11.03
N GLY A 136 -10.60 -4.53 10.41
CA GLY A 136 -10.58 -5.27 9.15
C GLY A 136 -11.16 -4.50 7.97
N GLU A 137 -12.12 -5.11 7.26
CA GLU A 137 -12.85 -4.48 6.15
C GLU A 137 -14.12 -3.80 6.69
N ALA A 138 -14.15 -2.46 6.64
CA ALA A 138 -15.12 -1.66 7.38
C ALA A 138 -16.41 -1.32 6.61
N GLU A 139 -16.64 -1.87 5.41
CA GLU A 139 -17.81 -1.55 4.59
C GLU A 139 -19.15 -1.89 5.27
N GLN A 140 -19.18 -2.94 6.08
CA GLN A 140 -20.38 -3.29 6.85
C GLN A 140 -20.53 -2.48 8.16
N SER A 141 -19.42 -1.96 8.66
CA SER A 141 -19.36 -1.22 9.93
C SER A 141 -19.59 0.27 9.76
N ILE A 142 -18.99 0.88 8.73
CA ILE A 142 -18.81 2.34 8.67
C ILE A 142 -20.13 3.14 8.75
N VAL A 143 -21.16 2.69 8.03
CA VAL A 143 -22.47 3.39 8.06
C VAL A 143 -23.11 3.28 9.42
N ARG A 144 -23.05 2.10 10.07
CA ARG A 144 -23.61 1.89 11.41
C ARG A 144 -22.81 2.65 12.46
N LEU A 145 -21.48 2.68 12.35
CA LEU A 145 -20.60 3.41 13.26
C LEU A 145 -20.87 4.93 13.20
N VAL A 146 -20.97 5.49 12.01
CA VAL A 146 -21.31 6.91 11.81
C VAL A 146 -22.70 7.22 12.37
N ASN A 147 -23.69 6.36 12.11
CA ASN A 147 -25.01 6.49 12.68
C ASN A 147 -25.01 6.46 14.21
N ALA A 148 -24.29 5.49 14.79
CA ALA A 148 -24.24 5.33 16.24
C ALA A 148 -23.70 6.58 16.92
N TYR A 149 -22.62 7.16 16.40
CA TYR A 149 -22.07 8.40 16.94
C TYR A 149 -22.99 9.62 16.73
N LEU A 150 -23.54 9.79 15.52
CA LEU A 150 -24.38 10.97 15.21
C LEU A 150 -25.74 10.94 15.90
N LYS A 151 -26.23 9.75 16.29
CA LYS A 151 -27.56 9.56 16.91
C LYS A 151 -27.47 9.04 18.36
N ASN A 152 -26.27 9.00 18.96
CA ASN A 152 -26.03 8.47 20.31
C ASN A 152 -26.61 7.07 20.51
N GLN A 153 -26.37 6.17 19.54
CA GLN A 153 -26.78 4.77 19.62
C GLN A 153 -25.69 3.91 20.28
N ASP A 154 -26.06 2.72 20.75
CA ASP A 154 -25.13 1.80 21.38
C ASP A 154 -24.08 1.28 20.37
N LEU A 155 -22.80 1.40 20.72
CA LEU A 155 -21.69 0.94 19.91
C LEU A 155 -21.56 -0.60 19.92
N SER A 156 -22.12 -1.28 20.91
CA SER A 156 -22.10 -2.76 20.99
C SER A 156 -22.84 -3.43 19.83
N GLU A 157 -23.78 -2.72 19.20
CA GLU A 157 -24.55 -3.16 18.04
C GLU A 157 -23.83 -2.92 16.70
N VAL A 158 -22.71 -2.21 16.71
CA VAL A 158 -21.93 -1.92 15.50
C VAL A 158 -20.93 -3.06 15.25
N PRO A 159 -21.00 -3.79 14.13
CA PRO A 159 -20.07 -4.89 13.87
C PRO A 159 -18.67 -4.39 13.53
N GLY A 160 -17.65 -5.16 13.90
CA GLY A 160 -16.28 -4.95 13.44
C GLY A 160 -15.64 -3.66 13.94
N ILE A 161 -15.83 -3.32 15.21
CA ILE A 161 -15.18 -2.17 15.83
C ILE A 161 -14.48 -2.55 17.15
N ALA A 162 -13.51 -1.74 17.52
CA ALA A 162 -12.97 -1.67 18.87
C ALA A 162 -13.20 -0.27 19.44
N TYR A 163 -13.62 -0.19 20.70
CA TYR A 163 -13.94 1.09 21.37
C TYR A 163 -13.76 0.99 22.87
N ARG A 164 -13.73 2.13 23.57
CA ARG A 164 -13.67 2.18 25.02
C ARG A 164 -15.06 2.30 25.62
N GLU A 165 -15.34 1.48 26.62
CA GLU A 165 -16.51 1.61 27.46
C GLU A 165 -16.12 1.33 28.93
N ASN A 166 -16.42 2.25 29.83
CA ASN A 166 -16.08 2.14 31.27
C ASN A 166 -14.60 1.79 31.52
N ASN A 167 -13.68 2.42 30.78
CA ASN A 167 -12.24 2.19 30.80
C ASN A 167 -11.80 0.78 30.33
N LEU A 168 -12.70 -0.02 29.78
CA LEU A 168 -12.38 -1.31 29.17
C LEU A 168 -12.41 -1.16 27.63
N ILE A 169 -11.51 -1.87 26.96
CA ILE A 169 -11.55 -1.99 25.50
C ILE A 169 -12.46 -3.14 25.13
N LYS A 170 -13.51 -2.83 24.38
CA LYS A 170 -14.46 -3.81 23.84
C LYS A 170 -14.31 -3.94 22.34
N THR A 171 -14.60 -5.12 21.83
CA THR A 171 -14.61 -5.41 20.40
C THR A 171 -15.90 -6.09 20.00
N THR A 172 -16.32 -5.84 18.76
CA THR A 172 -17.43 -6.55 18.13
C THR A 172 -16.91 -7.36 16.94
N MET A 173 -17.59 -8.46 16.59
CA MET A 173 -17.16 -9.33 15.49
C MET A 173 -17.17 -8.59 14.16
N SER A 174 -16.07 -8.71 13.41
CA SER A 174 -15.95 -8.22 12.04
C SER A 174 -16.42 -9.28 11.04
N SER A 175 -17.13 -8.84 10.01
CA SER A 175 -17.48 -9.65 8.85
C SER A 175 -17.10 -8.87 7.59
N PRO A 176 -16.21 -9.41 6.74
CA PRO A 176 -15.88 -8.75 5.48
C PRO A 176 -17.08 -8.80 4.52
N PRO A 177 -17.20 -7.83 3.59
CA PRO A 177 -18.28 -7.83 2.62
C PRO A 177 -18.26 -9.12 1.77
N PRO A 178 -19.43 -9.72 1.48
CA PRO A 178 -19.53 -10.95 0.71
C PRO A 178 -19.16 -10.75 -0.77
N THR A 179 -19.32 -9.53 -1.29
CA THR A 179 -18.92 -9.12 -2.65
C THR A 179 -18.25 -7.77 -2.62
N LEU A 180 -17.44 -7.48 -3.64
CA LEU A 180 -16.85 -6.16 -3.88
C LEU A 180 -17.54 -5.42 -5.04
N ASP A 181 -18.51 -6.05 -5.71
CA ASP A 181 -19.11 -5.54 -6.94
C ASP A 181 -20.02 -4.34 -6.71
N ASP A 182 -20.58 -4.24 -5.51
CA ASP A 182 -21.47 -3.14 -5.12
C ASP A 182 -20.69 -1.93 -4.54
N LEU A 183 -19.35 -2.04 -4.48
CA LEU A 183 -18.49 -0.98 -3.93
C LEU A 183 -17.93 -0.08 -5.02
N ASN A 184 -17.94 1.23 -4.77
CA ASN A 184 -17.35 2.22 -5.67
C ASN A 184 -15.95 2.63 -5.16
N PHE A 185 -14.91 2.24 -5.87
CA PHE A 185 -13.51 2.51 -5.53
C PHE A 185 -12.92 3.72 -6.27
N ILE A 186 -13.69 4.35 -7.17
CA ILE A 186 -13.18 5.36 -8.09
C ILE A 186 -13.95 6.69 -8.03
N GLU A 187 -14.64 6.98 -6.93
CA GLU A 187 -15.36 8.25 -6.75
C GLU A 187 -14.39 9.40 -6.42
N LEU A 188 -13.57 9.78 -7.42
CA LEU A 188 -12.54 10.81 -7.26
C LEU A 188 -13.09 12.17 -6.83
N SER A 189 -14.35 12.47 -7.12
CA SER A 189 -14.96 13.75 -6.74
C SER A 189 -15.01 13.98 -5.21
N LEU A 190 -14.90 12.92 -4.42
CA LEU A 190 -14.81 12.99 -2.97
C LEU A 190 -13.44 13.46 -2.48
N LEU A 191 -12.39 13.25 -3.27
CA LEU A 191 -11.03 13.68 -2.93
C LEU A 191 -10.88 15.19 -3.15
N GLN A 192 -10.40 15.88 -2.10
CA GLN A 192 -10.05 17.29 -2.21
C GLN A 192 -8.97 17.48 -3.29
N ASN A 193 -9.14 18.53 -4.09
CA ASN A 193 -8.19 18.88 -5.14
C ASN A 193 -7.92 17.77 -6.20
N TRP A 194 -8.82 16.78 -6.35
CA TRP A 194 -8.63 15.65 -7.26
C TRP A 194 -8.25 16.04 -8.70
N LYS A 195 -8.73 17.17 -9.22
CA LYS A 195 -8.34 17.67 -10.56
C LYS A 195 -6.87 18.07 -10.64
N ASN A 196 -6.28 18.55 -9.55
CA ASN A 196 -4.86 18.82 -9.46
C ASN A 196 -4.05 17.54 -9.34
N TYR A 197 -4.61 16.54 -8.70
CA TYR A 197 -4.09 15.19 -8.60
C TYR A 197 -3.83 14.56 -9.99
N LEU A 198 -4.73 14.79 -10.95
CA LEU A 198 -4.53 14.35 -12.33
C LEU A 198 -3.35 15.04 -13.04
N LYS A 199 -2.92 16.22 -12.55
CA LYS A 199 -1.84 17.00 -13.19
C LYS A 199 -0.45 16.66 -12.68
N ILE A 200 -0.33 16.24 -11.43
CA ILE A 200 0.99 16.02 -10.79
C ILE A 200 1.45 14.57 -10.85
N GLY A 201 0.60 13.65 -11.34
CA GLY A 201 0.85 12.22 -11.21
C GLY A 201 0.84 11.80 -9.72
N LEU A 202 0.21 10.71 -9.42
CA LEU A 202 -0.06 10.30 -8.05
C LEU A 202 1.11 9.76 -7.27
N GLU A 203 2.15 9.39 -7.96
CA GLU A 203 3.28 8.71 -7.38
C GLU A 203 4.55 9.26 -7.98
N GLY A 204 5.50 9.61 -7.15
CA GLY A 204 6.87 9.90 -7.55
C GLY A 204 7.59 8.71 -8.22
N TYR A 205 6.85 7.72 -8.68
CA TYR A 205 7.33 6.60 -9.49
C TYR A 205 7.35 6.90 -10.99
N ASN A 206 6.84 8.07 -11.39
CA ASN A 206 6.67 8.36 -12.78
C ASN A 206 7.30 9.71 -13.13
N ASP A 207 8.50 9.68 -13.70
CA ASP A 207 9.22 10.88 -14.17
C ASP A 207 8.43 11.70 -15.20
N ASN A 208 7.33 11.14 -15.72
CA ASN A 208 6.54 11.72 -16.82
C ASN A 208 5.25 12.44 -16.36
N ASN A 209 4.96 12.55 -15.07
CA ASN A 209 3.72 13.15 -14.54
C ASN A 209 2.43 12.62 -15.19
N ILE A 210 2.37 11.32 -15.49
CA ILE A 210 1.21 10.69 -16.11
C ILE A 210 0.12 10.48 -15.06
N PRO A 211 -1.11 10.96 -15.28
CA PRO A 211 -2.24 10.70 -14.37
C PRO A 211 -2.49 9.19 -14.20
N LEU A 212 -2.21 8.70 -13.00
CA LEU A 212 -2.25 7.29 -12.66
C LEU A 212 -3.31 7.04 -11.58
N PHE A 213 -4.01 5.90 -11.64
CA PHE A 213 -4.92 5.47 -10.58
C PHE A 213 -4.96 3.96 -10.41
N TRP A 214 -5.22 3.52 -9.16
CA TRP A 214 -5.35 2.11 -8.84
C TRP A 214 -6.76 1.59 -9.14
N VAL A 215 -6.84 0.44 -9.78
CA VAL A 215 -8.07 -0.30 -10.03
C VAL A 215 -8.16 -1.49 -9.10
N THR A 216 -9.13 -1.47 -8.22
CA THR A 216 -9.37 -2.60 -7.32
C THR A 216 -9.96 -3.77 -8.09
N ILE A 217 -9.23 -4.89 -8.18
CA ILE A 217 -9.68 -6.11 -8.82
C ILE A 217 -9.98 -7.23 -7.83
N ALA A 218 -9.36 -7.19 -6.65
CA ALA A 218 -9.50 -8.20 -5.62
C ALA A 218 -9.19 -7.68 -4.22
N ARG A 219 -9.49 -8.48 -3.21
CA ARG A 219 -8.99 -8.38 -1.83
C ARG A 219 -8.58 -9.74 -1.30
N GLY A 220 -7.51 -9.76 -0.50
CA GLY A 220 -6.89 -10.98 0.00
C GLY A 220 -5.89 -11.57 -0.99
N CYS A 221 -5.14 -12.56 -0.56
CA CYS A 221 -4.10 -13.22 -1.34
C CYS A 221 -4.19 -14.74 -1.18
N ILE A 222 -3.78 -15.51 -2.20
CA ILE A 222 -3.66 -16.97 -2.11
C ILE A 222 -2.27 -17.41 -1.63
N TYR A 223 -1.29 -16.50 -1.71
CA TYR A 223 0.10 -16.80 -1.34
C TYR A 223 0.36 -16.46 0.12
N ASN A 224 1.31 -17.19 0.71
CA ASN A 224 1.69 -17.01 2.09
C ASN A 224 3.15 -16.58 2.21
N CYS A 225 3.50 -15.49 1.52
CA CYS A 225 4.84 -14.90 1.57
C CYS A 225 5.16 -14.46 3.00
N ILE A 226 6.28 -14.92 3.55
CA ILE A 226 6.58 -14.78 4.98
C ILE A 226 6.79 -13.34 5.42
N TYR A 227 7.19 -12.47 4.51
CA TYR A 227 7.50 -11.06 4.75
C TYR A 227 6.31 -10.11 4.61
N CYS A 228 5.19 -10.57 4.03
CA CYS A 228 4.09 -9.72 3.61
C CYS A 228 2.96 -9.71 4.66
N GLY A 229 2.59 -8.51 5.15
CA GLY A 229 1.47 -8.31 6.06
C GLY A 229 0.08 -8.50 5.41
N GLY A 230 0.01 -8.60 4.07
CA GLY A 230 -1.19 -8.92 3.29
C GLY A 230 -1.24 -10.36 2.75
N CYS A 231 -0.34 -11.26 3.19
CA CYS A 231 -0.38 -12.65 2.77
C CYS A 231 -1.65 -13.37 3.24
N TYR A 232 -1.94 -14.56 2.72
CA TYR A 232 -3.17 -15.31 3.01
C TYR A 232 -3.49 -15.38 4.51
N ASN A 233 -2.53 -15.83 5.34
CA ASN A 233 -2.75 -15.98 6.77
C ASN A 233 -2.90 -14.63 7.49
N SER A 234 -2.06 -13.65 7.16
CA SER A 234 -2.12 -12.32 7.75
C SER A 234 -3.44 -11.63 7.42
N TYR A 235 -3.85 -11.69 6.16
CA TYR A 235 -5.11 -11.10 5.71
C TYR A 235 -6.31 -11.73 6.43
N LYS A 236 -6.31 -13.06 6.57
CA LYS A 236 -7.34 -13.80 7.33
C LYS A 236 -7.40 -13.36 8.80
N LEU A 237 -6.25 -13.20 9.46
CA LEU A 237 -6.18 -12.76 10.84
C LEU A 237 -6.71 -11.33 11.02
N ILE A 238 -6.38 -10.42 10.11
CA ILE A 238 -6.77 -9.01 10.21
C ILE A 238 -8.23 -8.79 9.84
N THR A 239 -8.73 -9.47 8.79
CA THR A 239 -10.03 -9.15 8.19
C THR A 239 -11.10 -10.21 8.42
N ASN A 240 -10.74 -11.35 9.00
CA ASN A 240 -11.59 -12.54 9.08
C ASN A 240 -12.06 -13.10 7.71
N ARG A 241 -11.46 -12.65 6.61
CA ARG A 241 -11.76 -13.15 5.26
C ARG A 241 -11.09 -14.50 5.03
N GLN A 242 -11.90 -15.52 4.77
CA GLN A 242 -11.41 -16.90 4.67
C GLN A 242 -10.78 -17.23 3.31
N GLN A 243 -11.16 -16.53 2.25
CA GLN A 243 -10.66 -16.72 0.87
C GLN A 243 -10.52 -15.36 0.17
N PRO A 244 -9.57 -15.21 -0.75
CA PRO A 244 -9.53 -14.04 -1.62
C PRO A 244 -10.84 -13.89 -2.39
N ILE A 245 -11.24 -12.65 -2.63
CA ILE A 245 -12.41 -12.32 -3.41
C ILE A 245 -12.02 -11.44 -4.59
N PHE A 246 -12.52 -11.76 -5.76
CA PHE A 246 -12.30 -11.00 -7.00
C PHE A 246 -13.59 -10.32 -7.41
N ARG A 247 -13.48 -9.10 -7.93
CA ARG A 247 -14.59 -8.38 -8.52
C ARG A 247 -15.01 -9.02 -9.85
N ALA A 248 -16.27 -8.93 -10.18
CA ALA A 248 -16.75 -9.35 -11.49
C ALA A 248 -15.97 -8.62 -12.61
N PRO A 249 -15.52 -9.34 -13.67
CA PRO A 249 -14.79 -8.73 -14.78
C PRO A 249 -15.45 -7.49 -15.37
N GLN A 250 -16.78 -7.47 -15.44
CA GLN A 250 -17.56 -6.33 -15.92
C GLN A 250 -17.35 -5.08 -15.07
N LYS A 251 -17.32 -5.22 -13.73
CA LYS A 251 -17.11 -4.11 -12.81
C LYS A 251 -15.70 -3.53 -12.91
N VAL A 252 -14.71 -4.38 -13.12
CA VAL A 252 -13.34 -3.94 -13.39
C VAL A 252 -13.26 -3.16 -14.69
N VAL A 253 -13.91 -3.63 -15.73
CA VAL A 253 -13.97 -2.95 -17.04
C VAL A 253 -14.68 -1.61 -16.94
N GLU A 254 -15.85 -1.54 -16.27
CA GLU A 254 -16.59 -0.30 -16.02
C GLU A 254 -15.69 0.75 -15.32
N ASP A 255 -14.93 0.35 -14.31
CA ASP A 255 -14.02 1.24 -13.60
C ASP A 255 -12.89 1.76 -14.51
N ILE A 256 -12.28 0.88 -15.31
CA ILE A 256 -11.19 1.26 -16.23
C ILE A 256 -11.69 2.29 -17.26
N LEU A 257 -12.85 2.03 -17.86
CA LEU A 257 -13.43 2.93 -18.86
C LEU A 257 -13.79 4.30 -18.25
N ARG A 258 -14.39 4.30 -17.07
CA ARG A 258 -14.71 5.53 -16.36
C ARG A 258 -13.47 6.32 -15.96
N LEU A 259 -12.39 5.64 -15.52
CA LEU A 259 -11.11 6.30 -15.22
C LEU A 259 -10.52 6.94 -16.47
N GLN A 260 -10.59 6.25 -17.63
CA GLN A 260 -10.15 6.82 -18.90
C GLN A 260 -10.96 8.09 -19.29
N GLU A 261 -12.27 8.06 -19.12
CA GLU A 261 -13.17 9.21 -19.40
C GLU A 261 -12.81 10.45 -18.57
N ILE A 262 -12.40 10.28 -17.33
CA ILE A 262 -12.00 11.39 -16.45
C ILE A 262 -10.54 11.82 -16.63
N GLY A 263 -9.80 11.21 -17.56
CA GLY A 263 -8.47 11.63 -17.95
C GLY A 263 -7.31 10.89 -17.30
N ILE A 264 -7.56 9.76 -16.64
CA ILE A 264 -6.50 8.84 -16.19
C ILE A 264 -5.84 8.22 -17.41
N LYS A 265 -4.51 8.21 -17.43
CA LYS A 265 -3.69 7.71 -18.54
C LYS A 265 -2.94 6.42 -18.19
N ARG A 266 -2.79 6.10 -16.92
CA ARG A 266 -2.20 4.84 -16.45
C ARG A 266 -3.04 4.23 -15.35
N ILE A 267 -3.36 2.94 -15.48
CA ILE A 267 -4.01 2.16 -14.43
C ILE A 267 -3.00 1.24 -13.76
N CYS A 268 -3.14 1.11 -12.44
CA CYS A 268 -2.42 0.13 -11.64
C CYS A 268 -3.43 -0.91 -11.13
N LEU A 269 -3.27 -2.16 -11.53
CA LEU A 269 -4.13 -3.23 -11.04
C LEU A 269 -3.71 -3.60 -9.60
N SER A 270 -4.64 -3.51 -8.66
CA SER A 270 -4.37 -3.70 -7.22
C SER A 270 -3.89 -5.10 -6.84
N HIS A 271 -4.09 -6.07 -7.70
CA HIS A 271 -3.68 -7.47 -7.54
C HIS A 271 -3.22 -8.03 -8.88
N ASP A 272 -2.46 -9.11 -8.82
CA ASP A 272 -2.10 -9.88 -9.99
C ASP A 272 -3.34 -10.60 -10.56
N PRO A 273 -3.80 -10.24 -11.77
CA PRO A 273 -4.99 -10.86 -12.38
C PRO A 273 -4.83 -12.37 -12.63
N GLU A 274 -3.61 -12.85 -12.79
CA GLU A 274 -3.33 -14.26 -13.04
C GLU A 274 -3.68 -15.17 -11.85
N ILE A 275 -3.74 -14.61 -10.62
CA ILE A 275 -4.17 -15.35 -9.43
C ILE A 275 -5.62 -15.88 -9.58
N ALA A 276 -6.49 -15.12 -10.24
CA ALA A 276 -7.88 -15.53 -10.49
C ALA A 276 -8.02 -16.54 -11.65
N GLY A 277 -6.93 -16.84 -12.34
CA GLY A 277 -6.87 -17.77 -13.46
C GLY A 277 -7.20 -17.17 -14.83
N GLU A 278 -6.88 -17.91 -15.86
CA GLU A 278 -6.96 -17.44 -17.26
C GLU A 278 -8.38 -17.01 -17.66
N LYS A 279 -9.41 -17.73 -17.24
CA LYS A 279 -10.81 -17.41 -17.55
C LYS A 279 -11.19 -16.01 -17.06
N TYR A 280 -10.72 -15.61 -15.90
CA TYR A 280 -11.00 -14.31 -15.29
C TYR A 280 -10.37 -13.16 -16.09
N TRP A 281 -9.03 -13.17 -16.19
CA TRP A 281 -8.33 -12.07 -16.85
C TRP A 281 -8.60 -12.00 -18.37
N SER A 282 -8.80 -13.17 -19.03
CA SER A 282 -9.17 -13.18 -20.44
C SER A 282 -10.52 -12.49 -20.68
N LYS A 283 -11.49 -12.64 -19.76
CA LYS A 283 -12.79 -11.98 -19.87
C LYS A 283 -12.65 -10.46 -19.74
N ILE A 284 -11.83 -9.97 -18.81
CA ILE A 284 -11.53 -8.53 -18.67
C ILE A 284 -10.95 -7.99 -19.99
N LEU A 285 -9.89 -8.63 -20.50
CA LEU A 285 -9.22 -8.17 -21.72
C LEU A 285 -10.12 -8.26 -22.97
N GLN A 286 -10.99 -9.27 -23.06
CA GLN A 286 -11.96 -9.38 -24.16
C GLN A 286 -13.01 -8.28 -24.13
N GLU A 287 -13.52 -7.93 -22.94
CA GLU A 287 -14.49 -6.85 -22.79
C GLU A 287 -13.84 -5.48 -23.07
N LEU A 288 -12.64 -5.23 -22.55
CA LEU A 288 -11.90 -4.01 -22.84
C LEU A 288 -11.60 -3.85 -24.34
N LYS A 289 -11.29 -4.95 -25.04
CA LYS A 289 -11.02 -4.93 -26.49
C LYS A 289 -12.19 -4.44 -27.34
N LYS A 290 -13.42 -4.51 -26.83
CA LYS A 290 -14.61 -3.99 -27.53
C LYS A 290 -14.69 -2.47 -27.51
N ASN A 291 -13.86 -1.83 -26.68
CA ASN A 291 -13.81 -0.40 -26.48
C ASN A 291 -12.47 0.16 -27.03
N GLN A 292 -12.45 1.45 -27.28
CA GLN A 292 -11.20 2.14 -27.65
C GLN A 292 -10.41 2.43 -26.38
N ILE A 293 -9.35 1.66 -26.13
CA ILE A 293 -8.47 1.80 -24.96
C ILE A 293 -7.28 2.67 -25.33
N ASP A 294 -7.13 3.79 -24.61
CA ASP A 294 -6.00 4.74 -24.70
C ASP A 294 -5.39 4.96 -23.32
N ILE A 295 -4.96 3.85 -22.69
CA ILE A 295 -4.44 3.79 -21.32
C ILE A 295 -3.21 2.88 -21.29
N GLU A 296 -2.28 3.18 -20.40
CA GLU A 296 -1.16 2.33 -19.99
C GLU A 296 -1.58 1.42 -18.82
N ALA A 297 -0.95 0.27 -18.68
CA ALA A 297 -1.22 -0.67 -17.61
C ALA A 297 0.04 -1.04 -16.83
N TYR A 298 -0.10 -1.03 -15.50
CA TYR A 298 0.88 -1.50 -14.54
C TYR A 298 0.23 -2.53 -13.60
N TRP A 299 0.96 -3.56 -13.23
CA TRP A 299 0.57 -4.46 -12.12
C TRP A 299 1.78 -5.07 -11.43
N GLU A 300 1.55 -5.53 -10.22
CA GLU A 300 2.54 -6.25 -9.42
C GLU A 300 2.30 -7.77 -9.54
N SER A 301 3.25 -8.47 -10.17
CA SER A 301 3.13 -9.91 -10.35
C SER A 301 3.47 -10.66 -9.06
N SER A 302 2.57 -11.55 -8.65
CA SER A 302 2.77 -12.33 -7.42
C SER A 302 3.84 -13.39 -7.55
N GLN A 303 4.01 -13.96 -8.74
CA GLN A 303 5.08 -14.89 -9.12
C GLN A 303 5.72 -14.37 -10.42
N LEU A 304 5.92 -15.19 -11.43
CA LEU A 304 6.33 -14.75 -12.76
C LEU A 304 5.10 -14.68 -13.68
N PRO A 305 4.92 -13.59 -14.44
CA PRO A 305 3.80 -13.50 -15.38
C PRO A 305 3.93 -14.49 -16.53
N SER A 306 2.82 -15.03 -17.01
CA SER A 306 2.79 -15.93 -18.14
C SER A 306 2.99 -15.18 -19.48
N ARG A 307 3.62 -15.86 -20.45
CA ARG A 307 3.82 -15.32 -21.81
C ARG A 307 2.49 -14.89 -22.46
N GLU A 308 1.45 -15.68 -22.25
CA GLU A 308 0.15 -15.42 -22.89
C GLU A 308 -0.51 -14.17 -22.30
N PHE A 309 -0.44 -13.99 -20.98
CA PHE A 309 -0.96 -12.80 -20.33
C PHE A 309 -0.19 -11.54 -20.78
N LEU A 310 1.14 -11.57 -20.73
CA LEU A 310 1.99 -10.48 -21.21
C LEU A 310 1.66 -10.09 -22.66
N ARG A 311 1.54 -11.07 -23.54
CA ARG A 311 1.21 -10.86 -24.97
C ARG A 311 -0.16 -10.20 -25.15
N LYS A 312 -1.18 -10.63 -24.40
CA LYS A 312 -2.53 -10.06 -24.49
C LYS A 312 -2.59 -8.65 -23.90
N MET A 313 -1.90 -8.41 -22.79
CA MET A 313 -1.78 -7.07 -22.20
C MET A 313 -1.14 -6.09 -23.18
N LYS A 314 0.04 -6.43 -23.76
CA LYS A 314 0.74 -5.55 -24.73
C LYS A 314 -0.03 -5.30 -26.03
N ARG A 315 -0.96 -6.18 -26.41
CA ARG A 315 -1.83 -5.96 -27.58
C ARG A 315 -2.98 -5.00 -27.30
N LEU A 316 -3.33 -4.81 -26.04
CA LEU A 316 -4.49 -4.02 -25.65
C LEU A 316 -4.13 -2.63 -25.14
N PHE A 317 -3.09 -2.55 -24.31
CA PHE A 317 -2.65 -1.29 -23.68
C PHE A 317 -1.49 -0.66 -24.45
N ASN A 318 -1.44 0.68 -24.45
CA ASN A 318 -0.39 1.46 -25.16
C ASN A 318 1.00 1.09 -24.63
N GLU A 319 1.17 1.17 -23.31
CA GLU A 319 2.36 0.74 -22.62
C GLU A 319 1.99 -0.22 -21.49
N VAL A 320 2.88 -1.17 -21.25
CA VAL A 320 2.70 -2.22 -20.24
C VAL A 320 3.95 -2.34 -19.40
N GLU A 321 3.76 -2.24 -18.10
CA GLU A 321 4.81 -2.44 -17.11
C GLU A 321 4.40 -3.48 -16.09
N VAL A 322 5.31 -4.39 -15.74
CA VAL A 322 5.11 -5.39 -14.70
C VAL A 322 6.17 -5.26 -13.62
N ALA A 323 5.73 -5.15 -12.36
CA ALA A 323 6.64 -5.30 -11.22
C ALA A 323 6.83 -6.77 -10.89
N ILE A 324 8.08 -7.19 -10.80
CA ILE A 324 8.48 -8.54 -10.41
C ILE A 324 9.35 -8.42 -9.15
N TYR A 325 9.08 -9.26 -8.18
CA TYR A 325 9.75 -9.27 -6.87
C TYR A 325 10.65 -10.51 -6.74
N PRO A 326 11.88 -10.53 -7.34
CA PRO A 326 12.84 -11.59 -7.08
C PRO A 326 13.28 -11.63 -5.62
N LEU A 327 13.24 -10.50 -4.92
CA LEU A 327 13.62 -10.31 -3.53
C LEU A 327 15.09 -10.56 -3.26
N SER A 328 15.60 -11.76 -3.56
CA SER A 328 16.99 -12.15 -3.41
C SER A 328 17.51 -12.80 -4.70
N PRO A 329 18.78 -12.60 -5.06
CA PRO A 329 19.45 -13.35 -6.14
C PRO A 329 19.62 -14.84 -5.79
N ASN A 330 19.56 -15.20 -4.51
CA ASN A 330 19.63 -16.58 -4.03
C ASN A 330 18.26 -17.25 -4.10
N GLU A 331 18.16 -18.37 -4.83
CA GLU A 331 16.90 -19.11 -5.04
C GLU A 331 16.32 -19.70 -3.76
N ASP A 332 17.15 -20.18 -2.83
CA ASP A 332 16.70 -20.77 -1.57
C ASP A 332 16.07 -19.72 -0.68
N VAL A 333 16.70 -18.54 -0.57
CA VAL A 333 16.15 -17.39 0.15
C VAL A 333 14.83 -16.93 -0.48
N ARG A 334 14.79 -16.82 -1.80
CA ARG A 334 13.60 -16.46 -2.56
C ARG A 334 12.45 -17.44 -2.32
N THR A 335 12.74 -18.73 -2.39
CA THR A 335 11.74 -19.80 -2.17
C THR A 335 11.21 -19.78 -0.75
N THR A 336 12.08 -19.61 0.24
CA THR A 336 11.70 -19.45 1.65
C THR A 336 10.82 -18.23 1.85
N ALA A 337 11.10 -17.12 1.16
CA ALA A 337 10.30 -15.92 1.20
C ALA A 337 8.91 -16.07 0.54
N GLY A 338 8.67 -17.14 -0.24
CA GLY A 338 7.37 -17.42 -0.88
C GLY A 338 7.33 -17.19 -2.40
N LYS A 339 8.46 -16.88 -3.03
CA LYS A 339 8.59 -16.70 -4.48
C LYS A 339 9.16 -17.97 -5.11
N LYS A 340 8.28 -18.79 -5.71
CA LYS A 340 8.59 -20.17 -6.13
C LYS A 340 9.04 -20.25 -7.59
N PHE A 341 10.10 -19.54 -7.95
CA PHE A 341 10.68 -19.61 -9.29
C PHE A 341 12.21 -19.61 -9.24
N SER A 342 12.83 -20.33 -10.17
CA SER A 342 14.28 -20.37 -10.33
C SER A 342 14.82 -19.15 -11.08
N ASN A 343 16.15 -18.95 -11.03
CA ASN A 343 16.81 -17.91 -11.84
C ASN A 343 16.61 -18.18 -13.34
N ASP A 344 16.62 -19.44 -13.77
CA ASP A 344 16.38 -19.78 -15.17
C ASP A 344 14.96 -19.43 -15.62
N GLN A 345 13.96 -19.67 -14.79
CA GLN A 345 12.57 -19.24 -15.07
C GLN A 345 12.47 -17.73 -15.11
N PHE A 346 13.11 -17.05 -14.16
CA PHE A 346 13.15 -15.59 -14.10
C PHE A 346 13.75 -14.98 -15.37
N PHE A 347 14.95 -15.41 -15.77
CA PHE A 347 15.59 -14.89 -16.99
C PHE A 347 14.82 -15.24 -18.27
N ARG A 348 14.16 -16.40 -18.35
CA ARG A 348 13.25 -16.71 -19.46
C ARG A 348 12.06 -15.73 -19.52
N THR A 349 11.50 -15.39 -18.37
CA THR A 349 10.40 -14.39 -18.32
C THR A 349 10.88 -13.02 -18.76
N LEU A 350 12.05 -12.57 -18.31
CA LEU A 350 12.62 -11.30 -18.76
C LEU A 350 12.89 -11.28 -20.28
N LYS A 351 13.34 -12.40 -20.84
CA LYS A 351 13.49 -12.51 -22.29
C LYS A 351 12.15 -12.38 -23.02
N ILE A 352 11.06 -12.92 -22.46
CA ILE A 352 9.71 -12.73 -22.99
C ILE A 352 9.27 -11.27 -22.90
N CYS A 353 9.55 -10.58 -21.78
CA CYS A 353 9.28 -9.16 -21.63
C CYS A 353 10.04 -8.34 -22.68
N GLU A 354 11.34 -8.63 -22.88
CA GLU A 354 12.17 -7.98 -23.89
C GLU A 354 11.60 -8.18 -25.30
N ASP A 355 11.26 -9.42 -25.69
CA ASP A 355 10.71 -9.75 -27.01
C ASP A 355 9.35 -9.08 -27.28
N LEU A 356 8.59 -8.80 -26.23
CA LEU A 356 7.26 -8.16 -26.31
C LEU A 356 7.31 -6.64 -26.08
N ASN A 357 8.47 -6.04 -25.79
CA ASN A 357 8.61 -4.64 -25.36
C ASN A 357 7.71 -4.32 -24.15
N VAL A 358 7.72 -5.20 -23.16
CA VAL A 358 7.05 -5.00 -21.87
C VAL A 358 8.10 -4.55 -20.85
N ALA A 359 7.88 -3.42 -20.21
CA ALA A 359 8.75 -2.94 -19.15
C ALA A 359 8.64 -3.86 -17.92
N SER A 360 9.77 -4.29 -17.37
CA SER A 360 9.84 -5.06 -16.15
C SER A 360 10.57 -4.28 -15.06
N ASN A 361 9.90 -3.97 -13.97
CA ASN A 361 10.49 -3.29 -12.81
C ASN A 361 10.80 -4.31 -11.71
N LEU A 362 12.07 -4.42 -11.33
CA LEU A 362 12.56 -5.47 -10.43
C LEU A 362 12.84 -4.92 -9.04
N TYR A 363 12.34 -5.65 -8.03
CA TYR A 363 12.50 -5.28 -6.63
C TYR A 363 13.30 -6.34 -5.87
N PHE A 364 14.46 -5.92 -5.35
CA PHE A 364 15.31 -6.71 -4.47
C PHE A 364 15.33 -6.12 -3.07
N THR A 365 15.59 -6.95 -2.08
CA THR A 365 15.74 -6.51 -0.68
C THR A 365 16.82 -7.32 0.02
N VAL A 366 17.28 -6.85 1.17
CA VAL A 366 18.27 -7.51 2.03
C VAL A 366 17.67 -7.76 3.40
N GLY A 367 18.09 -8.84 4.06
CA GLY A 367 17.68 -9.17 5.42
C GLY A 367 16.56 -10.21 5.51
N LEU A 368 16.30 -10.94 4.43
CA LEU A 368 15.40 -12.08 4.48
C LEU A 368 16.04 -13.28 5.19
N PRO A 369 15.26 -14.14 5.85
CA PRO A 369 15.75 -15.37 6.48
C PRO A 369 16.56 -16.24 5.53
N GLY A 370 17.72 -16.69 5.99
CA GLY A 370 18.67 -17.49 5.19
C GLY A 370 19.65 -16.67 4.36
N GLU A 371 19.49 -15.35 4.28
CA GLU A 371 20.43 -14.49 3.56
C GLU A 371 21.73 -14.31 4.34
N THR A 372 22.86 -14.17 3.61
CA THR A 372 24.20 -14.06 4.19
C THR A 372 24.96 -12.88 3.58
N ILE A 373 26.15 -12.61 4.08
CA ILE A 373 27.07 -11.61 3.52
C ILE A 373 27.40 -11.84 2.04
N SER A 374 27.23 -13.09 1.53
CA SER A 374 27.42 -13.42 0.12
C SER A 374 26.35 -12.81 -0.81
N PHE A 375 25.27 -12.22 -0.26
CA PHE A 375 24.25 -11.53 -1.03
C PHE A 375 24.86 -10.59 -2.06
N TYR A 376 25.83 -9.78 -1.68
CA TYR A 376 26.40 -8.77 -2.54
C TYR A 376 27.06 -9.35 -3.80
N GLU A 377 27.79 -10.45 -3.66
CA GLU A 377 28.46 -11.11 -4.80
C GLU A 377 27.45 -11.77 -5.75
N TYR A 378 26.39 -12.39 -5.20
CA TYR A 378 25.29 -12.93 -6.02
C TYR A 378 24.52 -11.82 -6.72
N PHE A 379 24.27 -10.73 -6.00
CA PHE A 379 23.58 -9.56 -6.52
C PHE A 379 24.34 -8.93 -7.69
N LYS A 380 25.64 -8.69 -7.56
CA LYS A 380 26.48 -8.16 -8.64
C LYS A 380 26.39 -9.03 -9.89
N LYS A 381 26.58 -10.33 -9.74
CA LYS A 381 26.51 -11.28 -10.88
C LYS A 381 25.13 -11.24 -11.55
N MET A 382 24.07 -11.09 -10.78
CA MET A 382 22.70 -10.96 -11.32
C MET A 382 22.52 -9.64 -12.05
N ILE A 383 22.93 -8.52 -11.46
CA ILE A 383 22.84 -7.18 -12.06
C ILE A 383 23.63 -7.10 -13.37
N ASP A 384 24.82 -7.73 -13.45
CA ASP A 384 25.61 -7.78 -14.68
C ASP A 384 24.87 -8.49 -15.83
N LYS A 385 24.09 -9.53 -15.52
CA LYS A 385 23.22 -10.18 -16.50
C LYS A 385 22.00 -9.31 -16.85
N LEU A 386 21.38 -8.68 -15.84
CA LEU A 386 20.20 -7.85 -16.03
C LEU A 386 20.47 -6.59 -16.87
N SER A 387 21.68 -6.04 -16.80
CA SER A 387 22.07 -4.87 -17.61
C SER A 387 22.10 -5.10 -19.12
N MET A 388 21.94 -6.34 -19.58
CA MET A 388 21.81 -6.68 -21.00
C MET A 388 20.37 -6.55 -21.54
N TYR A 389 19.37 -6.37 -20.67
CA TYR A 389 17.97 -6.25 -21.07
C TYR A 389 17.56 -4.77 -21.15
N ARG A 390 17.04 -4.36 -22.30
CA ARG A 390 16.65 -2.97 -22.56
C ARG A 390 15.41 -2.53 -21.77
N PHE A 391 14.43 -3.42 -21.60
CA PHE A 391 13.16 -3.14 -20.92
C PHE A 391 13.15 -3.65 -19.46
N CYS A 392 14.32 -3.77 -18.85
CA CYS A 392 14.48 -4.19 -17.47
C CYS A 392 15.00 -3.05 -16.62
N PHE A 393 14.18 -2.62 -15.67
CA PHE A 393 14.51 -1.57 -14.70
C PHE A 393 14.67 -2.21 -13.32
N ILE A 394 15.58 -1.69 -12.52
CA ILE A 394 15.84 -2.20 -11.18
C ILE A 394 15.65 -1.05 -10.21
N SER A 395 14.65 -1.18 -9.37
CA SER A 395 14.43 -0.21 -8.30
C SER A 395 15.57 -0.27 -7.28
N PRO A 396 16.04 0.89 -6.79
CA PRO A 396 16.98 0.90 -5.67
C PRO A 396 16.45 0.07 -4.51
N LEU A 397 17.34 -0.72 -3.87
CA LEU A 397 16.95 -1.52 -2.72
C LEU A 397 16.51 -0.62 -1.58
N SER A 398 15.26 -0.82 -1.15
CA SER A 398 14.74 -0.17 0.06
C SER A 398 15.16 -0.95 1.31
N ILE A 399 15.23 -0.25 2.44
CA ILE A 399 15.34 -0.92 3.72
C ILE A 399 14.06 -1.70 3.95
N TYR A 400 14.19 -3.01 4.12
CA TYR A 400 13.07 -3.85 4.47
C TYR A 400 12.74 -3.67 5.96
N THR A 401 11.55 -3.17 6.22
CA THR A 401 10.97 -3.12 7.57
C THR A 401 9.92 -4.22 7.68
N VAL A 402 9.99 -5.01 8.74
CA VAL A 402 9.07 -6.14 8.94
C VAL A 402 7.66 -5.64 9.14
N ASP A 403 6.73 -6.10 8.31
CA ASP A 403 5.29 -5.86 8.50
C ASP A 403 4.82 -6.47 9.83
N PRO A 404 4.11 -5.74 10.69
CA PRO A 404 3.74 -6.23 12.02
C PRO A 404 2.87 -7.49 12.00
N SER A 405 2.07 -7.66 10.97
CA SER A 405 1.18 -8.83 10.80
C SER A 405 1.76 -9.92 9.88
N SER A 406 2.99 -9.78 9.39
CA SER A 406 3.62 -10.79 8.54
C SER A 406 3.89 -12.08 9.29
N MET A 407 3.97 -13.20 8.57
CA MET A 407 4.26 -14.50 9.17
C MET A 407 5.63 -14.51 9.88
N MET A 408 6.58 -13.73 9.38
CA MET A 408 7.89 -13.54 9.97
C MET A 408 7.82 -12.76 11.30
N ALA A 409 6.89 -11.82 11.42
CA ALA A 409 6.66 -11.09 12.67
C ALA A 409 5.87 -11.92 13.69
N ILE A 410 4.90 -12.72 13.24
CA ILE A 410 4.07 -13.56 14.10
C ILE A 410 4.84 -14.75 14.68
N ASN A 411 5.74 -15.34 13.88
CA ASN A 411 6.51 -16.54 14.26
C ASN A 411 8.02 -16.32 14.03
N PRO A 412 8.65 -15.33 14.68
CA PRO A 412 10.02 -14.95 14.37
C PRO A 412 11.03 -16.07 14.64
N GLU A 413 10.83 -16.89 15.66
CA GLU A 413 11.69 -18.03 15.99
C GLU A 413 11.71 -19.07 14.88
N LYS A 414 10.55 -19.34 14.25
CA LYS A 414 10.45 -20.27 13.11
C LYS A 414 11.34 -19.87 11.94
N TYR A 415 11.59 -18.59 11.78
CA TYR A 415 12.36 -18.02 10.68
C TYR A 415 13.75 -17.54 11.11
N ASN A 416 14.17 -17.84 12.34
CA ASN A 416 15.44 -17.40 12.93
C ASN A 416 15.62 -15.87 12.87
N VAL A 417 14.56 -15.15 13.20
CA VAL A 417 14.51 -13.69 13.19
C VAL A 417 14.39 -13.16 14.61
N LYS A 418 15.21 -12.18 14.93
CA LYS A 418 15.08 -11.39 16.16
C LYS A 418 14.43 -10.05 15.82
N LEU A 419 13.23 -9.80 16.35
CA LEU A 419 12.48 -8.56 16.13
C LEU A 419 12.85 -7.50 17.14
N TYR A 420 12.99 -6.26 16.66
CA TYR A 420 13.14 -5.03 17.44
C TYR A 420 11.88 -4.16 17.42
N LEU A 421 11.07 -4.24 16.34
CA LEU A 421 9.78 -3.59 16.25
C LEU A 421 8.70 -4.63 16.55
N LYS A 422 8.04 -4.50 17.70
CA LYS A 422 7.04 -5.46 18.20
C LYS A 422 5.72 -4.81 18.56
N THR A 423 5.76 -3.58 19.03
CA THR A 423 4.61 -2.84 19.55
C THR A 423 4.25 -1.68 18.61
N PHE A 424 3.05 -1.15 18.74
CA PHE A 424 2.65 0.04 18.00
C PHE A 424 3.61 1.22 18.25
N GLU A 425 4.01 1.40 19.50
CA GLU A 425 4.93 2.46 19.89
C GLU A 425 6.33 2.31 19.27
N ASP A 426 6.78 1.05 19.03
CA ASP A 426 8.04 0.82 18.31
C ASP A 426 7.94 1.33 16.85
N TYR A 427 6.87 0.99 16.16
CA TYR A 427 6.64 1.45 14.78
C TYR A 427 6.44 2.98 14.71
N LYS A 428 5.70 3.55 15.66
CA LYS A 428 5.53 5.00 15.77
C LYS A 428 6.88 5.70 15.97
N LYS A 429 7.71 5.22 16.91
CA LYS A 429 9.04 5.74 17.17
C LYS A 429 9.97 5.56 15.95
N MET A 430 9.86 4.46 15.24
CA MET A 430 10.60 4.22 14.00
C MET A 430 10.26 5.29 12.95
N CYS A 431 8.98 5.61 12.76
CA CYS A 431 8.53 6.63 11.81
C CYS A 431 9.07 8.03 12.13
N SER A 432 9.26 8.36 13.40
CA SER A 432 9.82 9.65 13.83
C SER A 432 11.33 9.68 13.93
N SER A 433 12.03 8.56 13.68
CA SER A 433 13.49 8.50 13.80
C SER A 433 14.20 9.15 12.59
N PRO A 434 15.21 10.01 12.83
CA PRO A 434 16.05 10.54 11.76
C PRO A 434 17.05 9.50 11.21
N HIS A 435 17.30 8.42 11.93
CA HIS A 435 18.31 7.43 11.57
C HIS A 435 17.71 6.26 10.79
N ILE A 436 18.20 6.05 9.57
CA ILE A 436 17.73 5.01 8.67
C ILE A 436 17.88 3.60 9.26
N ILE A 437 18.90 3.34 10.06
CA ILE A 437 19.12 2.04 10.72
C ILE A 437 17.96 1.63 11.64
N ASN A 438 17.23 2.59 12.20
CA ASN A 438 16.07 2.31 13.06
C ASN A 438 14.87 1.79 12.27
N ARG A 439 14.89 1.88 10.93
CA ARG A 439 13.88 1.29 10.04
C ARG A 439 14.10 -0.20 9.83
N ILE A 440 15.32 -0.72 10.11
CA ILE A 440 15.60 -2.14 10.12
C ILE A 440 15.04 -2.71 11.42
N GLY A 441 13.85 -3.27 11.35
CA GLY A 441 13.10 -3.75 12.52
C GLY A 441 13.52 -5.13 13.02
N HIS A 442 14.59 -5.73 12.44
CA HIS A 442 14.96 -7.11 12.74
C HIS A 442 16.44 -7.41 12.45
N GLU A 443 16.85 -8.56 12.93
CA GLU A 443 18.09 -9.29 12.55
C GLU A 443 17.72 -10.73 12.20
N THR A 444 18.55 -11.38 11.42
CA THR A 444 18.48 -12.83 11.20
C THR A 444 19.63 -13.54 11.95
N ASP A 445 19.63 -14.86 11.98
CA ASP A 445 20.75 -15.64 12.53
C ASP A 445 22.06 -15.46 11.71
N LYS A 446 21.97 -14.87 10.51
CA LYS A 446 23.11 -14.69 9.58
C LYS A 446 23.53 -13.24 9.37
N LEU A 447 22.64 -12.29 9.62
CA LEU A 447 22.88 -10.87 9.34
C LEU A 447 22.40 -9.99 10.51
N SER A 448 23.30 -9.14 11.03
CA SER A 448 22.94 -8.06 11.95
C SER A 448 22.31 -6.89 11.22
N LYS A 449 21.69 -5.96 11.94
CA LYS A 449 21.12 -4.71 11.38
C LYS A 449 22.14 -3.89 10.60
N GLU A 450 23.36 -3.80 11.12
CA GLU A 450 24.47 -3.06 10.52
C GLU A 450 24.88 -3.73 9.19
N GLN A 451 24.95 -5.05 9.16
CA GLN A 451 25.26 -5.82 7.94
C GLN A 451 24.15 -5.69 6.89
N ILE A 452 22.88 -5.71 7.29
CA ILE A 452 21.75 -5.48 6.39
C ILE A 452 21.86 -4.07 5.76
N LEU A 453 22.13 -3.03 6.56
CA LEU A 453 22.30 -1.68 6.08
C LEU A 453 23.51 -1.54 5.16
N GLU A 454 24.65 -2.13 5.54
CA GLU A 454 25.88 -2.11 4.74
C GLU A 454 25.70 -2.77 3.38
N LEU A 455 25.08 -3.96 3.34
CA LEU A 455 24.80 -4.69 2.11
C LEU A 455 23.81 -3.93 1.20
N THR A 456 22.78 -3.32 1.77
CA THR A 456 21.83 -2.48 1.03
C THR A 456 22.53 -1.28 0.39
N ASN A 457 23.37 -0.58 1.15
CA ASN A 457 24.13 0.57 0.64
C ASN A 457 25.15 0.16 -0.45
N LYS A 458 25.85 -0.96 -0.26
CA LYS A 458 26.79 -1.49 -1.28
C LYS A 458 26.06 -1.86 -2.56
N ALA A 459 24.90 -2.53 -2.45
CA ALA A 459 24.07 -2.91 -3.59
C ALA A 459 23.57 -1.67 -4.36
N ASN A 460 23.04 -0.68 -3.65
CA ASN A 460 22.57 0.57 -4.26
C ASN A 460 23.70 1.36 -4.94
N LYS A 461 24.87 1.43 -4.31
CA LYS A 461 26.05 2.05 -4.94
C LYS A 461 26.43 1.33 -6.24
N TYR A 462 26.37 -0.01 -6.27
CA TYR A 462 26.64 -0.78 -7.48
C TYR A 462 25.62 -0.53 -8.58
N LEU A 463 24.31 -0.46 -8.23
CA LEU A 463 23.25 -0.10 -9.18
C LEU A 463 23.49 1.28 -9.80
N LEU A 464 23.77 2.28 -8.98
CA LEU A 464 24.07 3.63 -9.46
C LEU A 464 25.26 3.63 -10.45
N MET A 465 26.35 2.95 -10.10
CA MET A 465 27.51 2.84 -10.99
C MET A 465 27.16 2.16 -12.33
N LYS A 466 26.35 1.08 -12.27
CA LYS A 466 26.07 0.25 -13.45
C LYS A 466 25.08 0.90 -14.43
N PHE A 467 24.04 1.56 -13.92
CA PHE A 467 22.92 2.08 -14.74
C PHE A 467 22.96 3.57 -14.95
N TYR A 468 23.48 4.37 -14.02
CA TYR A 468 23.46 5.82 -14.11
C TYR A 468 24.76 6.42 -14.63
N TYR A 469 25.92 5.82 -14.35
CA TYR A 469 27.20 6.31 -14.88
C TYR A 469 27.53 5.79 -16.29
N HIS A 470 26.88 4.71 -16.75
CA HIS A 470 27.01 4.24 -18.14
C HIS A 470 25.90 4.74 -19.07
N GLY A 471 24.84 5.37 -18.53
CA GLY A 471 23.69 5.88 -19.30
C GLY A 471 23.90 7.22 -20.00
N SER A 472 25.05 7.89 -19.82
CA SER A 472 25.35 9.15 -20.54
C SER A 472 25.81 8.98 -22.00
N THR A 473 25.67 7.78 -22.59
CA THR A 473 26.02 7.51 -23.98
C THR A 473 24.83 7.12 -24.87
N TYR A 474 23.61 7.25 -24.38
CA TYR A 474 22.42 7.14 -25.25
C TYR A 474 21.61 8.44 -25.21
N SER A 475 22.10 9.43 -25.94
CA SER A 475 21.32 10.56 -26.45
C SER A 475 20.66 10.17 -27.76
#